data_efda7dfa8db7b4510f8d1a34322a4c21
#
_entry.id   efda7dfa8db7b4510f8d1a34322a4c21
#
_cell.length_a   1.000
_cell.length_b   1.000
_cell.length_c   1.000
_cell.angle_alpha   90.00
_cell.angle_beta   90.00
_cell.angle_gamma   90.00
#
_symmetry.space_group_name_H-M   'P 1'
#
loop_
_entity.id
_entity.type
_entity.pdbx_description
1 polymer ?
#
loop_
_entity_poly.entity_id
_entity_poly.type
_entity_poly.pdbx_seq_one_letter_code
_entity_poly.pdbx_strand_id
1 'polypeptide(L)'
;MFGKVIRFIFFGNYFVGILAVALTLEATLQLKLPLNSLNYYLLLFLSPTIYYTYAYNKVSINPSVTNPRNQWYFEHKTFINWSQAVLFIVCMLLAINLLYQNFQHIMGLPISYWIAILIIITAGGLYYGLLPSSFLKFNLRNTGWLKAFVIGFVWACCANVLPLIMLKIETGVGYHDSVLWTWLFIKNWMFCTVNAIIFDIKDYPTDANKHLRTFVVRYGLRRTIFSILIPLLIIGLVSLGIFARYKGFGLPQVLFNVLPFIFTIYVAYSMHRRKNILYYLMVIDGLILFKAICGIIGMQFVY
;
A
#
# COMPACT_ATOMS: atom_id res chain seq x y z
N MET A 1 17.88 -18.16 -14.97
CA MET A 1 16.48 -18.47 -14.62
C MET A 1 15.97 -17.63 -13.44
N PHE A 2 16.66 -17.59 -12.31
CA PHE A 2 16.27 -16.85 -11.10
C PHE A 2 16.00 -15.33 -11.33
N GLY A 3 16.88 -14.64 -12.06
CA GLY A 3 16.69 -13.22 -12.35
C GLY A 3 15.46 -12.88 -13.25
N LYS A 4 15.02 -13.82 -14.09
CA LYS A 4 13.80 -13.64 -14.90
C LYS A 4 12.54 -13.73 -14.03
N VAL A 5 12.50 -14.67 -13.07
CA VAL A 5 11.39 -14.84 -12.12
C VAL A 5 11.27 -13.60 -11.21
N ILE A 6 12.39 -13.10 -10.68
CA ILE A 6 12.40 -11.87 -9.88
C ILE A 6 11.83 -10.70 -10.68
N ARG A 7 12.32 -10.47 -11.90
CA ARG A 7 11.79 -9.39 -12.74
C ARG A 7 10.30 -9.56 -13.03
N PHE A 8 9.85 -10.78 -13.27
CA PHE A 8 8.44 -11.06 -13.49
C PHE A 8 7.58 -10.68 -12.27
N ILE A 9 7.94 -11.10 -11.08
CA ILE A 9 7.19 -10.82 -9.85
C ILE A 9 7.17 -9.31 -9.54
N PHE A 10 8.33 -8.64 -9.59
CA PHE A 10 8.45 -7.25 -9.16
C PHE A 10 8.06 -6.25 -10.26
N PHE A 11 8.43 -6.48 -11.51
CA PHE A 11 8.02 -5.60 -12.60
C PHE A 11 6.55 -5.79 -12.96
N GLY A 12 6.03 -7.02 -12.88
CA GLY A 12 4.63 -7.35 -13.11
C GLY A 12 3.67 -6.96 -11.97
N ASN A 13 4.17 -6.32 -10.90
CA ASN A 13 3.40 -5.89 -9.71
C ASN A 13 2.71 -7.01 -8.92
N TYR A 14 3.05 -8.28 -9.13
CA TYR A 14 2.51 -9.36 -8.30
C TYR A 14 2.90 -9.20 -6.83
N PHE A 15 4.11 -8.68 -6.57
CA PHE A 15 4.55 -8.39 -5.20
C PHE A 15 3.68 -7.33 -4.52
N VAL A 16 3.16 -6.36 -5.26
CA VAL A 16 2.24 -5.32 -4.74
C VAL A 16 0.93 -5.95 -4.26
N GLY A 17 0.40 -6.94 -5.01
CA GLY A 17 -0.76 -7.72 -4.58
C GLY A 17 -0.48 -8.50 -3.28
N ILE A 18 0.70 -9.12 -3.15
CA ILE A 18 1.13 -9.81 -1.92
C ILE A 18 1.16 -8.83 -0.75
N LEU A 19 1.66 -7.60 -0.95
CA LEU A 19 1.70 -6.58 0.10
C LEU A 19 0.30 -6.20 0.60
N ALA A 20 -0.67 -6.06 -0.29
CA ALA A 20 -2.04 -5.74 0.09
C ALA A 20 -2.64 -6.83 0.99
N VAL A 21 -2.46 -8.09 0.61
CA VAL A 21 -2.91 -9.24 1.42
C VAL A 21 -2.17 -9.30 2.76
N ALA A 22 -0.85 -9.15 2.76
CA ALA A 22 -0.04 -9.23 3.97
C ALA A 22 -0.38 -8.15 4.99
N LEU A 23 -0.57 -6.89 4.56
CA LEU A 23 -0.99 -5.80 5.44
C LEU A 23 -2.38 -6.02 6.01
N THR A 24 -3.30 -6.55 5.21
CA THR A 24 -4.67 -6.85 5.65
C THR A 24 -4.67 -7.98 6.66
N LEU A 25 -3.91 -9.06 6.41
CA LEU A 25 -3.75 -10.16 7.37
C LEU A 25 -3.15 -9.67 8.69
N GLU A 26 -2.10 -8.82 8.62
CA GLU A 26 -1.52 -8.22 9.83
C GLU A 26 -2.58 -7.45 10.62
N ALA A 27 -3.33 -6.57 9.96
CA ALA A 27 -4.35 -5.76 10.63
C ALA A 27 -5.47 -6.62 11.22
N THR A 28 -5.98 -7.60 10.46
CA THR A 28 -7.03 -8.53 10.91
C THR A 28 -6.59 -9.31 12.15
N LEU A 29 -5.37 -9.86 12.14
CA LEU A 29 -4.84 -10.63 13.28
C LEU A 29 -4.54 -9.73 14.48
N GLN A 30 -3.99 -8.53 14.28
CA GLN A 30 -3.75 -7.58 15.39
C GLN A 30 -5.06 -7.10 16.05
N LEU A 31 -6.14 -7.03 15.30
CA LEU A 31 -7.48 -6.73 15.82
C LEU A 31 -8.20 -7.96 16.39
N LYS A 32 -7.57 -9.15 16.35
CA LYS A 32 -8.15 -10.44 16.78
C LYS A 32 -9.47 -10.74 16.08
N LEU A 33 -9.57 -10.40 14.80
CA LEU A 33 -10.76 -10.63 13.98
C LEU A 33 -10.67 -11.98 13.26
N PRO A 34 -11.81 -12.62 12.96
CA PRO A 34 -11.82 -13.77 12.08
C PRO A 34 -11.33 -13.36 10.68
N LEU A 35 -10.75 -14.33 9.96
CA LEU A 35 -10.30 -14.11 8.60
C LEU A 35 -11.51 -13.99 7.67
N ASN A 36 -11.42 -13.10 6.71
CA ASN A 36 -12.41 -12.96 5.65
C ASN A 36 -12.30 -14.12 4.65
N SER A 37 -13.24 -14.21 3.73
CA SER A 37 -13.26 -15.26 2.71
C SER A 37 -12.03 -15.24 1.79
N LEU A 38 -11.67 -16.38 1.24
CA LEU A 38 -10.61 -16.48 0.22
C LEU A 38 -10.91 -15.60 -0.99
N ASN A 39 -12.18 -15.48 -1.38
CA ASN A 39 -12.66 -14.62 -2.45
C ASN A 39 -12.22 -13.16 -2.26
N TYR A 40 -12.38 -12.65 -1.03
CA TYR A 40 -11.94 -11.30 -0.67
C TYR A 40 -10.41 -11.14 -0.78
N TYR A 41 -9.63 -12.09 -0.27
CA TYR A 41 -8.16 -12.00 -0.36
C TYR A 41 -7.64 -12.11 -1.80
N LEU A 42 -8.30 -12.90 -2.65
CA LEU A 42 -7.97 -12.96 -4.07
C LEU A 42 -8.28 -11.63 -4.77
N LEU A 43 -9.43 -11.01 -4.49
CA LEU A 43 -9.77 -9.67 -5.01
C LEU A 43 -8.76 -8.63 -4.54
N LEU A 44 -8.36 -8.69 -3.27
CA LEU A 44 -7.37 -7.77 -2.69
C LEU A 44 -5.98 -7.94 -3.31
N PHE A 45 -5.60 -9.16 -3.71
CA PHE A 45 -4.37 -9.44 -4.45
C PHE A 45 -4.45 -8.93 -5.90
N LEU A 46 -5.55 -9.24 -6.59
CA LEU A 46 -5.71 -8.95 -8.01
C LEU A 46 -5.85 -7.46 -8.29
N SER A 47 -6.64 -6.75 -7.50
CA SER A 47 -6.96 -5.34 -7.75
C SER A 47 -5.73 -4.44 -7.87
N PRO A 48 -4.78 -4.38 -6.90
CA PRO A 48 -3.58 -3.58 -7.05
C PRO A 48 -2.63 -4.13 -8.12
N THR A 49 -2.57 -5.45 -8.31
CA THR A 49 -1.74 -6.06 -9.37
C THR A 49 -2.18 -5.56 -10.75
N ILE A 50 -3.47 -5.62 -11.04
CA ILE A 50 -4.06 -5.15 -12.32
C ILE A 50 -3.86 -3.63 -12.45
N TYR A 51 -4.18 -2.90 -11.41
CA TYR A 51 -4.17 -1.45 -11.42
C TYR A 51 -2.77 -0.85 -11.67
N TYR A 52 -1.76 -1.30 -10.90
CA TYR A 52 -0.39 -0.83 -11.09
C TYR A 52 0.20 -1.27 -12.42
N THR A 53 -0.13 -2.49 -12.89
CA THR A 53 0.34 -2.97 -14.20
C THR A 53 -0.28 -2.16 -15.33
N TYR A 54 -1.56 -1.85 -15.27
CA TYR A 54 -2.23 -0.98 -16.25
C TYR A 54 -1.57 0.42 -16.31
N ALA A 55 -1.31 1.02 -15.14
CA ALA A 55 -0.68 2.33 -15.06
C ALA A 55 0.71 2.37 -15.71
N TYR A 56 1.52 1.30 -15.56
CA TYR A 56 2.82 1.19 -16.19
C TYR A 56 2.74 0.86 -17.67
N ASN A 57 1.84 -0.02 -18.09
CA ASN A 57 1.66 -0.41 -19.49
C ASN A 57 1.26 0.77 -20.37
N LYS A 58 0.47 1.70 -19.85
CA LYS A 58 0.05 2.92 -20.56
C LYS A 58 1.20 3.90 -20.81
N VAL A 59 2.22 3.93 -19.92
CA VAL A 59 3.37 4.86 -20.00
C VAL A 59 4.50 4.31 -20.87
N SER A 60 4.61 3.00 -21.03
CA SER A 60 5.76 2.32 -21.67
C SER A 60 5.80 2.38 -23.20
N ILE A 61 5.04 3.26 -23.84
CA ILE A 61 4.91 3.33 -25.32
C ILE A 61 6.18 3.90 -25.99
N ASN A 62 7.12 4.51 -25.24
CA ASN A 62 8.30 5.16 -25.83
C ASN A 62 9.59 4.37 -25.55
N PRO A 63 10.23 3.74 -26.56
CA PRO A 63 11.43 2.90 -26.36
C PRO A 63 12.71 3.69 -26.01
N SER A 64 12.70 5.02 -26.08
CA SER A 64 13.86 5.88 -25.76
C SER A 64 14.13 6.05 -24.25
N VAL A 65 13.32 5.43 -23.38
CA VAL A 65 13.47 5.58 -21.93
C VAL A 65 14.40 4.51 -21.38
N THR A 66 15.53 4.94 -20.82
CA THR A 66 16.60 4.14 -20.22
C THR A 66 16.21 3.35 -18.95
N ASN A 67 14.93 3.27 -18.63
CA ASN A 67 14.45 2.57 -17.43
C ASN A 67 14.28 1.05 -17.71
N PRO A 68 15.02 0.15 -17.03
CA PRO A 68 14.97 -1.30 -17.26
C PRO A 68 13.57 -1.91 -17.12
N ARG A 69 12.70 -1.31 -16.29
CA ARG A 69 11.31 -1.76 -16.14
C ARG A 69 10.47 -1.43 -17.37
N ASN A 70 10.62 -0.22 -17.93
CA ASN A 70 9.91 0.16 -19.15
C ASN A 70 10.35 -0.69 -20.34
N GLN A 71 11.65 -1.01 -20.43
CA GLN A 71 12.18 -1.92 -21.44
C GLN A 71 11.54 -3.31 -21.30
N TRP A 72 11.46 -3.86 -20.08
CA TRP A 72 10.82 -5.14 -19.82
C TRP A 72 9.35 -5.15 -20.24
N TYR A 73 8.58 -4.08 -19.97
CA TYR A 73 7.19 -3.93 -20.41
C TYR A 73 7.07 -3.91 -21.94
N PHE A 74 7.99 -3.24 -22.63
CA PHE A 74 8.03 -3.21 -24.08
C PHE A 74 8.32 -4.59 -24.68
N GLU A 75 9.33 -5.30 -24.16
CA GLU A 75 9.73 -6.63 -24.62
C GLU A 75 8.61 -7.69 -24.39
N HIS A 76 7.80 -7.54 -23.33
CA HIS A 76 6.77 -8.51 -22.95
C HIS A 76 5.35 -8.00 -23.17
N LYS A 77 5.15 -7.00 -24.02
CA LYS A 77 3.86 -6.28 -24.19
C LYS A 77 2.69 -7.21 -24.47
N THR A 78 2.83 -8.15 -25.40
CA THR A 78 1.76 -9.10 -25.76
C THR A 78 1.36 -9.97 -24.57
N PHE A 79 2.35 -10.54 -23.87
CA PHE A 79 2.13 -11.35 -22.70
C PHE A 79 1.43 -10.54 -21.58
N ILE A 80 1.88 -9.31 -21.34
CA ILE A 80 1.29 -8.42 -20.32
C ILE A 80 -0.17 -8.12 -20.66
N ASN A 81 -0.48 -7.78 -21.89
CA ASN A 81 -1.85 -7.48 -22.30
C ASN A 81 -2.79 -8.69 -22.11
N TRP A 82 -2.36 -9.88 -22.51
CA TRP A 82 -3.14 -11.11 -22.31
C TRP A 82 -3.30 -11.45 -20.84
N SER A 83 -2.21 -11.39 -20.06
CA SER A 83 -2.28 -11.65 -18.62
C SER A 83 -3.21 -10.64 -17.90
N GLN A 84 -3.15 -9.35 -18.28
CA GLN A 84 -4.05 -8.34 -17.73
C GLN A 84 -5.52 -8.61 -18.07
N ALA A 85 -5.82 -9.02 -19.29
CA ALA A 85 -7.18 -9.38 -19.69
C ALA A 85 -7.70 -10.57 -18.87
N VAL A 86 -6.89 -11.62 -18.72
CA VAL A 86 -7.26 -12.80 -17.91
C VAL A 86 -7.45 -12.44 -16.45
N LEU A 87 -6.49 -11.73 -15.84
CA LEU A 87 -6.57 -11.31 -14.44
C LEU A 87 -7.79 -10.40 -14.19
N PHE A 88 -8.11 -9.51 -15.13
CA PHE A 88 -9.30 -8.66 -15.06
C PHE A 88 -10.59 -9.45 -15.11
N ILE A 89 -10.70 -10.41 -16.03
CA ILE A 89 -11.87 -11.30 -16.12
C ILE A 89 -12.05 -12.09 -14.82
N VAL A 90 -10.97 -12.68 -14.30
CA VAL A 90 -11.00 -13.41 -13.02
C VAL A 90 -11.44 -12.49 -11.88
N CYS A 91 -10.87 -11.28 -11.80
CA CYS A 91 -11.23 -10.28 -10.79
C CYS A 91 -12.73 -9.91 -10.87
N MET A 92 -13.26 -9.71 -12.08
CA MET A 92 -14.68 -9.41 -12.29
C MET A 92 -15.58 -10.58 -11.88
N LEU A 93 -15.23 -11.81 -12.23
CA LEU A 93 -15.99 -13.00 -11.83
C LEU A 93 -16.01 -13.17 -10.31
N LEU A 94 -14.87 -12.98 -9.63
CA LEU A 94 -14.79 -13.04 -8.17
C LEU A 94 -15.62 -11.92 -7.52
N ALA A 95 -15.57 -10.70 -8.08
CA ALA A 95 -16.36 -9.58 -7.58
C ALA A 95 -17.87 -9.83 -7.74
N ILE A 96 -18.31 -10.31 -8.91
CA ILE A 96 -19.70 -10.67 -9.17
C ILE A 96 -20.16 -11.77 -8.21
N ASN A 97 -19.35 -12.81 -8.02
CA ASN A 97 -19.65 -13.90 -7.08
C ASN A 97 -19.81 -13.37 -5.64
N LEU A 98 -18.89 -12.52 -5.19
CA LEU A 98 -18.94 -11.89 -3.86
C LEU A 98 -20.21 -11.03 -3.69
N LEU A 99 -20.54 -10.21 -4.68
CA LEU A 99 -21.74 -9.39 -4.68
C LEU A 99 -23.01 -10.23 -4.68
N TYR A 100 -23.05 -11.31 -5.46
CA TYR A 100 -24.20 -12.20 -5.54
C TYR A 100 -24.46 -12.93 -4.21
N GLN A 101 -23.39 -13.51 -3.63
CA GLN A 101 -23.50 -14.24 -2.38
C GLN A 101 -23.93 -13.36 -1.19
N ASN A 102 -23.53 -12.10 -1.18
CA ASN A 102 -23.73 -11.20 -0.05
C ASN A 102 -24.70 -10.03 -0.35
N PHE A 103 -25.50 -10.12 -1.40
CA PHE A 103 -26.33 -9.00 -1.89
C PHE A 103 -27.22 -8.40 -0.79
N GLN A 104 -27.92 -9.24 -0.02
CA GLN A 104 -28.81 -8.76 1.05
C GLN A 104 -28.05 -8.06 2.18
N HIS A 105 -26.88 -8.59 2.56
CA HIS A 105 -26.03 -7.99 3.60
C HIS A 105 -25.43 -6.66 3.14
N ILE A 106 -25.07 -6.54 1.87
CA ILE A 106 -24.56 -5.31 1.28
C ILE A 106 -25.64 -4.22 1.30
N MET A 107 -26.89 -4.56 0.91
CA MET A 107 -28.00 -3.60 0.94
C MET A 107 -28.37 -3.19 2.37
N GLY A 108 -28.14 -4.03 3.35
CA GLY A 108 -28.36 -3.75 4.77
C GLY A 108 -27.22 -3.01 5.47
N LEU A 109 -26.16 -2.61 4.76
CA LEU A 109 -25.02 -1.91 5.36
C LEU A 109 -25.43 -0.51 5.88
N PRO A 110 -24.99 -0.13 7.10
CA PRO A 110 -25.15 1.23 7.62
C PRO A 110 -24.51 2.26 6.68
N ILE A 111 -25.09 3.45 6.62
CA ILE A 111 -24.61 4.55 5.74
C ILE A 111 -23.13 4.90 5.96
N SER A 112 -22.61 4.73 7.19
CA SER A 112 -21.21 4.97 7.51
C SER A 112 -20.23 4.11 6.70
N TYR A 113 -20.59 2.86 6.39
CA TYR A 113 -19.79 1.96 5.56
C TYR A 113 -19.78 2.43 4.09
N TRP A 114 -20.91 2.90 3.58
CA TRP A 114 -21.02 3.47 2.24
C TRP A 114 -20.18 4.74 2.11
N ILE A 115 -20.20 5.61 3.12
CA ILE A 115 -19.35 6.80 3.18
C ILE A 115 -17.88 6.41 3.15
N ALA A 116 -17.45 5.40 3.93
CA ALA A 116 -16.08 4.93 3.93
C ALA A 116 -15.66 4.38 2.55
N ILE A 117 -16.49 3.58 1.91
CA ILE A 117 -16.25 3.08 0.54
C ILE A 117 -16.10 4.24 -0.44
N LEU A 118 -17.00 5.24 -0.38
CA LEU A 118 -16.96 6.41 -1.24
C LEU A 118 -15.66 7.21 -1.05
N ILE A 119 -15.22 7.40 0.19
CA ILE A 119 -13.95 8.09 0.50
C ILE A 119 -12.76 7.33 -0.12
N ILE A 120 -12.71 6.01 0.00
CA ILE A 120 -11.61 5.19 -0.53
C ILE A 120 -11.58 5.29 -2.06
N ILE A 121 -12.73 5.12 -2.72
CA ILE A 121 -12.85 5.20 -4.18
C ILE A 121 -12.45 6.60 -4.67
N THR A 122 -12.94 7.64 -3.99
CA THR A 122 -12.65 9.04 -4.35
C THR A 122 -11.16 9.34 -4.17
N ALA A 123 -10.55 8.93 -3.07
CA ALA A 123 -9.12 9.13 -2.83
C ALA A 123 -8.25 8.40 -3.88
N GLY A 124 -8.59 7.15 -4.21
CA GLY A 124 -7.92 6.41 -5.27
C GLY A 124 -8.11 7.00 -6.66
N GLY A 125 -9.34 7.41 -6.99
CA GLY A 125 -9.70 8.02 -8.27
C GLY A 125 -9.04 9.40 -8.48
N LEU A 126 -9.03 10.24 -7.44
CA LEU A 126 -8.37 11.56 -7.46
C LEU A 126 -6.85 11.45 -7.61
N TYR A 127 -6.25 10.42 -7.00
CA TYR A 127 -4.81 10.21 -7.12
C TYR A 127 -4.37 9.96 -8.55
N TYR A 128 -5.10 9.15 -9.31
CA TYR A 128 -4.71 8.78 -10.69
C TYR A 128 -5.27 9.68 -11.78
N GLY A 129 -6.08 10.69 -11.43
CA GLY A 129 -6.72 11.52 -12.43
C GLY A 129 -7.66 10.72 -13.34
N LEU A 130 -8.29 9.69 -12.80
CA LEU A 130 -9.33 8.90 -13.50
C LEU A 130 -10.62 9.72 -13.66
N LEU A 131 -10.77 10.78 -12.88
CA LEU A 131 -11.87 11.74 -13.04
C LEU A 131 -11.60 12.66 -14.24
N PRO A 132 -12.59 12.90 -15.11
CA PRO A 132 -12.47 13.80 -16.25
C PRO A 132 -11.94 15.17 -15.79
N SER A 133 -10.97 15.73 -16.53
CA SER A 133 -10.36 17.03 -16.25
C SER A 133 -11.37 18.20 -16.24
N SER A 134 -12.58 17.98 -16.75
CA SER A 134 -13.70 18.91 -16.69
C SER A 134 -14.32 19.04 -15.30
N PHE A 135 -14.22 18.04 -14.42
CA PHE A 135 -14.85 18.05 -13.09
C PHE A 135 -13.95 18.60 -11.99
N LEU A 136 -12.62 18.36 -12.07
CA LEU A 136 -11.66 18.85 -11.08
C LEU A 136 -10.34 19.19 -11.74
N LYS A 137 -10.01 20.48 -11.78
CA LYS A 137 -8.65 20.98 -12.12
C LYS A 137 -7.59 20.51 -11.09
N PHE A 138 -8.00 19.79 -10.05
CA PHE A 138 -7.15 19.25 -8.97
C PHE A 138 -6.72 17.82 -9.28
N ASN A 139 -5.52 17.67 -9.79
CA ASN A 139 -4.86 16.37 -9.88
C ASN A 139 -3.92 16.23 -8.67
N LEU A 140 -4.30 15.39 -7.70
CA LEU A 140 -3.52 15.15 -6.47
C LEU A 140 -2.11 14.61 -6.77
N ARG A 141 -1.93 13.96 -7.93
CA ARG A 141 -0.62 13.54 -8.41
C ARG A 141 0.32 14.72 -8.67
N ASN A 142 -0.23 15.89 -9.03
CA ASN A 142 0.56 17.10 -9.32
C ASN A 142 0.78 17.97 -8.08
N THR A 143 0.13 17.69 -6.94
CA THR A 143 0.31 18.44 -5.68
C THR A 143 1.55 18.02 -4.87
N GLY A 144 2.46 17.27 -5.49
CA GLY A 144 3.78 16.98 -4.97
C GLY A 144 3.78 16.27 -3.60
N TRP A 145 3.89 17.02 -2.50
CA TRP A 145 4.00 16.45 -1.15
C TRP A 145 2.75 15.69 -0.69
N LEU A 146 1.56 16.10 -1.11
CA LEU A 146 0.30 15.45 -0.73
C LEU A 146 0.17 14.06 -1.35
N LYS A 147 0.82 13.82 -2.49
CA LYS A 147 0.85 12.53 -3.19
C LYS A 147 1.19 11.36 -2.25
N ALA A 148 2.25 11.49 -1.45
CA ALA A 148 2.70 10.43 -0.54
C ALA A 148 1.67 10.13 0.55
N PHE A 149 1.03 11.15 1.11
CA PHE A 149 -0.02 10.99 2.13
C PHE A 149 -1.27 10.30 1.58
N VAL A 150 -1.69 10.66 0.36
CA VAL A 150 -2.85 10.03 -0.28
C VAL A 150 -2.58 8.56 -0.61
N ILE A 151 -1.39 8.24 -1.13
CA ILE A 151 -1.00 6.83 -1.35
C ILE A 151 -1.05 6.06 -0.03
N GLY A 152 -0.39 6.59 1.01
CA GLY A 152 -0.38 5.96 2.32
C GLY A 152 -1.78 5.78 2.90
N PHE A 153 -2.67 6.78 2.74
CA PHE A 153 -4.05 6.74 3.19
C PHE A 153 -4.85 5.61 2.50
N VAL A 154 -4.78 5.53 1.17
CA VAL A 154 -5.47 4.47 0.41
C VAL A 154 -4.98 3.09 0.85
N TRP A 155 -3.67 2.90 1.02
CA TRP A 155 -3.10 1.65 1.52
C TRP A 155 -3.58 1.32 2.93
N ALA A 156 -3.61 2.31 3.84
CA ALA A 156 -4.12 2.13 5.19
C ALA A 156 -5.62 1.78 5.19
N CYS A 157 -6.41 2.38 4.31
CA CYS A 157 -7.82 2.03 4.13
C CYS A 157 -7.97 0.59 3.64
N CYS A 158 -7.19 0.17 2.64
CA CYS A 158 -7.21 -1.21 2.14
C CYS A 158 -6.85 -2.22 3.23
N ALA A 159 -5.88 -1.89 4.10
CA ALA A 159 -5.42 -2.78 5.15
C ALA A 159 -6.34 -2.81 6.39
N ASN A 160 -7.00 -1.71 6.76
CA ASN A 160 -7.70 -1.59 8.04
C ASN A 160 -9.21 -1.32 7.92
N VAL A 161 -9.68 -0.73 6.81
CA VAL A 161 -11.09 -0.38 6.64
C VAL A 161 -11.81 -1.45 5.82
N LEU A 162 -11.27 -1.82 4.66
CA LEU A 162 -11.90 -2.82 3.79
C LEU A 162 -12.14 -4.17 4.48
N PRO A 163 -11.19 -4.74 5.27
CA PRO A 163 -11.45 -6.01 5.94
C PRO A 163 -12.59 -5.92 6.96
N LEU A 164 -12.79 -4.79 7.63
CA LEU A 164 -13.92 -4.59 8.54
C LEU A 164 -15.25 -4.47 7.81
N ILE A 165 -15.26 -3.77 6.68
CA ILE A 165 -16.45 -3.68 5.81
C ILE A 165 -16.82 -5.09 5.34
N MET A 166 -15.81 -5.85 4.87
CA MET A 166 -16.05 -7.19 4.38
C MET A 166 -16.49 -8.15 5.48
N LEU A 167 -15.89 -8.07 6.67
CA LEU A 167 -16.32 -8.85 7.83
C LEU A 167 -17.79 -8.56 8.17
N LYS A 168 -18.19 -7.28 8.15
CA LYS A 168 -19.59 -6.91 8.37
C LYS A 168 -20.52 -7.51 7.33
N ILE A 169 -20.10 -7.53 6.06
CA ILE A 169 -20.85 -8.11 4.95
C ILE A 169 -20.96 -9.63 5.09
N GLU A 170 -19.85 -10.34 5.38
CA GLU A 170 -19.80 -11.80 5.41
C GLU A 170 -20.43 -12.42 6.68
N THR A 171 -20.25 -11.76 7.83
CA THR A 171 -20.60 -12.34 9.14
C THR A 171 -21.61 -11.55 9.94
N GLY A 172 -21.92 -10.31 9.54
CA GLY A 172 -22.74 -9.38 10.32
C GLY A 172 -22.05 -8.82 11.58
N VAL A 173 -20.80 -9.25 11.87
CA VAL A 173 -20.06 -8.82 13.07
C VAL A 173 -19.51 -7.43 12.88
N GLY A 174 -19.63 -6.57 13.90
CA GLY A 174 -18.97 -5.26 13.97
C GLY A 174 -17.76 -5.32 14.88
N TYR A 175 -16.86 -4.35 14.73
CA TYR A 175 -15.69 -4.20 15.58
C TYR A 175 -15.89 -3.07 16.59
N HIS A 176 -15.49 -3.27 17.85
CA HIS A 176 -15.81 -2.35 18.95
C HIS A 176 -14.60 -1.62 19.56
N ASP A 177 -13.36 -2.17 19.44
CA ASP A 177 -12.17 -1.48 19.97
C ASP A 177 -11.67 -0.40 19.00
N SER A 178 -12.36 0.74 19.01
CA SER A 178 -12.03 1.87 18.14
C SER A 178 -10.63 2.44 18.40
N VAL A 179 -10.11 2.35 19.62
CA VAL A 179 -8.79 2.89 20.00
C VAL A 179 -7.68 2.08 19.34
N LEU A 180 -7.73 0.74 19.44
CA LEU A 180 -6.74 -0.13 18.80
C LEU A 180 -6.80 0.00 17.28
N TRP A 181 -8.01 0.00 16.70
CA TRP A 181 -8.20 0.16 15.26
C TRP A 181 -7.64 1.49 14.75
N THR A 182 -7.96 2.60 15.41
CA THR A 182 -7.49 3.94 15.01
C THR A 182 -5.97 4.00 15.05
N TRP A 183 -5.35 3.46 16.11
CA TRP A 183 -3.89 3.43 16.22
C TRP A 183 -3.25 2.60 15.11
N LEU A 184 -3.78 1.41 14.80
CA LEU A 184 -3.29 0.56 13.71
C LEU A 184 -3.46 1.25 12.35
N PHE A 185 -4.59 1.93 12.14
CA PHE A 185 -4.83 2.70 10.93
C PHE A 185 -3.76 3.80 10.74
N ILE A 186 -3.51 4.61 11.79
CA ILE A 186 -2.51 5.68 11.77
C ILE A 186 -1.10 5.10 11.57
N LYS A 187 -0.76 4.00 12.25
CA LYS A 187 0.51 3.29 12.08
C LYS A 187 0.71 2.83 10.63
N ASN A 188 -0.29 2.21 10.02
CA ASN A 188 -0.23 1.74 8.63
C ASN A 188 -0.17 2.91 7.66
N TRP A 189 -0.94 3.97 7.89
CA TRP A 189 -0.89 5.20 7.10
C TRP A 189 0.50 5.81 7.11
N MET A 190 1.10 5.96 8.28
CA MET A 190 2.46 6.49 8.43
C MET A 190 3.50 5.62 7.68
N PHE A 191 3.49 4.29 7.87
CA PHE A 191 4.43 3.40 7.20
C PHE A 191 4.32 3.46 5.66
N CYS A 192 3.11 3.42 5.15
CA CYS A 192 2.87 3.51 3.70
C CYS A 192 3.22 4.91 3.15
N THR A 193 3.02 5.98 3.94
CA THR A 193 3.45 7.34 3.58
C THR A 193 4.97 7.44 3.52
N VAL A 194 5.68 6.92 4.53
CA VAL A 194 7.16 6.86 4.54
C VAL A 194 7.67 6.11 3.32
N ASN A 195 7.08 4.96 3.00
CA ASN A 195 7.43 4.19 1.82
C ASN A 195 7.23 5.00 0.53
N ALA A 196 6.09 5.67 0.38
CA ALA A 196 5.81 6.53 -0.77
C ALA A 196 6.81 7.69 -0.90
N ILE A 197 7.23 8.33 0.20
CA ILE A 197 8.26 9.38 0.18
C ILE A 197 9.62 8.80 -0.27
N ILE A 198 9.98 7.59 0.17
CA ILE A 198 11.22 6.93 -0.27
C ILE A 198 11.16 6.63 -1.77
N PHE A 199 10.00 6.25 -2.32
CA PHE A 199 9.82 6.11 -3.76
C PHE A 199 9.98 7.42 -4.53
N ASP A 200 9.57 8.57 -3.96
CA ASP A 200 9.81 9.88 -4.58
C ASP A 200 11.30 10.20 -4.71
N ILE A 201 12.17 9.62 -3.87
CA ILE A 201 13.65 9.74 -4.02
C ILE A 201 14.11 9.12 -5.35
N LYS A 202 13.55 7.97 -5.74
CA LYS A 202 13.84 7.33 -7.02
C LYS A 202 13.41 8.22 -8.20
N ASP A 203 12.25 8.84 -8.07
CA ASP A 203 11.62 9.60 -9.15
C ASP A 203 12.08 11.08 -9.19
N TYR A 204 12.97 11.49 -8.26
CA TYR A 204 13.45 12.86 -8.12
C TYR A 204 13.85 13.56 -9.44
N PRO A 205 14.66 12.97 -10.36
CA PRO A 205 15.01 13.63 -11.60
C PRO A 205 13.80 13.89 -12.51
N THR A 206 12.87 12.93 -12.55
CA THR A 206 11.64 13.01 -13.35
C THR A 206 10.67 14.02 -12.77
N ASP A 207 10.52 14.04 -11.46
CA ASP A 207 9.62 14.93 -10.74
C ASP A 207 10.13 16.37 -10.77
N ALA A 208 11.45 16.58 -10.66
CA ALA A 208 12.06 17.89 -10.80
C ALA A 208 11.84 18.48 -12.19
N ASN A 209 12.03 17.68 -13.26
CA ASN A 209 11.79 18.11 -14.64
C ASN A 209 10.31 18.46 -14.93
N LYS A 210 9.38 17.83 -14.19
CA LYS A 210 7.94 18.10 -14.28
C LYS A 210 7.46 19.18 -13.32
N HIS A 211 8.37 19.84 -12.60
CA HIS A 211 8.08 20.84 -11.57
C HIS A 211 7.14 20.35 -10.46
N LEU A 212 7.13 19.03 -10.20
CA LEU A 212 6.35 18.43 -9.12
C LEU A 212 7.04 18.71 -7.78
N ARG A 213 6.35 19.39 -6.86
CA ARG A 213 6.88 19.78 -5.56
C ARG A 213 6.80 18.65 -4.52
N THR A 214 7.41 17.48 -4.82
CA THR A 214 7.56 16.42 -3.84
C THR A 214 8.49 16.86 -2.71
N PHE A 215 8.51 16.13 -1.58
CA PHE A 215 9.42 16.47 -0.46
C PHE A 215 10.87 16.56 -0.92
N VAL A 216 11.31 15.61 -1.75
CA VAL A 216 12.69 15.55 -2.24
C VAL A 216 13.01 16.71 -3.18
N VAL A 217 12.07 17.08 -4.06
CA VAL A 217 12.24 18.23 -4.97
C VAL A 217 12.25 19.55 -4.20
N ARG A 218 11.39 19.69 -3.18
CA ARG A 218 11.25 20.93 -2.41
C ARG A 218 12.37 21.17 -1.42
N TYR A 219 12.79 20.13 -0.69
CA TYR A 219 13.72 20.27 0.44
C TYR A 219 15.09 19.64 0.18
N GLY A 220 15.24 18.93 -0.93
CA GLY A 220 16.42 18.16 -1.27
C GLY A 220 16.53 16.83 -0.52
N LEU A 221 17.39 15.95 -1.01
CA LEU A 221 17.52 14.57 -0.52
C LEU A 221 17.88 14.51 0.98
N ARG A 222 18.94 15.25 1.38
CA ARG A 222 19.44 15.20 2.77
C ARG A 222 18.38 15.62 3.79
N ARG A 223 17.70 16.77 3.54
CA ARG A 223 16.65 17.25 4.44
C ARG A 223 15.45 16.30 4.46
N THR A 224 15.08 15.73 3.33
CA THR A 224 13.97 14.74 3.30
C THR A 224 14.28 13.53 4.16
N ILE A 225 15.51 13.00 4.10
CA ILE A 225 15.89 11.84 4.92
C ILE A 225 15.96 12.22 6.41
N PHE A 226 16.74 13.24 6.77
CA PHE A 226 17.07 13.53 8.17
C PHE A 226 16.03 14.37 8.91
N SER A 227 15.26 15.21 8.20
CA SER A 227 14.29 16.12 8.83
C SER A 227 12.83 15.71 8.60
N ILE A 228 12.55 14.71 7.75
CA ILE A 228 11.19 14.24 7.49
C ILE A 228 11.08 12.74 7.78
N LEU A 229 11.80 11.88 7.04
CA LEU A 229 11.65 10.42 7.15
C LEU A 229 12.05 9.89 8.53
N ILE A 230 13.26 10.20 8.98
CA ILE A 230 13.77 9.70 10.27
C ILE A 230 12.94 10.24 11.45
N PRO A 231 12.64 11.55 11.57
CA PRO A 231 11.76 12.05 12.64
C PRO A 231 10.38 11.43 12.62
N LEU A 232 9.75 11.23 11.46
CA LEU A 232 8.45 10.59 11.35
C LEU A 232 8.48 9.15 11.87
N LEU A 233 9.53 8.39 11.56
CA LEU A 233 9.72 7.04 12.07
C LEU A 233 9.99 7.01 13.58
N ILE A 234 10.76 7.98 14.11
CA ILE A 234 10.99 8.11 15.54
C ILE A 234 9.69 8.43 16.29
N ILE A 235 8.87 9.35 15.76
CA ILE A 235 7.55 9.66 16.33
C ILE A 235 6.67 8.39 16.34
N GLY A 236 6.69 7.62 15.24
CA GLY A 236 5.97 6.35 15.17
C GLY A 236 6.46 5.33 16.20
N LEU A 237 7.78 5.27 16.45
CA LEU A 237 8.39 4.38 17.44
C LEU A 237 8.03 4.80 18.88
N VAL A 238 8.04 6.08 19.16
CA VAL A 238 7.59 6.62 20.46
C VAL A 238 6.10 6.33 20.66
N SER A 239 5.27 6.57 19.64
CA SER A 239 3.85 6.24 19.66
C SER A 239 3.61 4.75 19.93
N LEU A 240 4.40 3.87 19.31
CA LEU A 240 4.36 2.43 19.60
C LEU A 240 4.67 2.15 21.09
N GLY A 241 5.70 2.76 21.66
CA GLY A 241 6.06 2.56 23.06
C GLY A 241 4.95 3.00 24.03
N ILE A 242 4.36 4.16 23.80
CA ILE A 242 3.23 4.68 24.59
C ILE A 242 2.02 3.74 24.47
N PHE A 243 1.68 3.35 23.24
CA PHE A 243 0.53 2.51 22.98
C PHE A 243 0.71 1.09 23.53
N ALA A 244 1.90 0.53 23.38
CA ALA A 244 2.25 -0.79 23.92
C ALA A 244 2.10 -0.83 25.45
N ARG A 245 2.53 0.22 26.13
CA ARG A 245 2.33 0.36 27.57
C ARG A 245 0.86 0.48 27.94
N TYR A 246 0.10 1.29 27.19
CA TYR A 246 -1.34 1.49 27.42
C TYR A 246 -2.16 0.19 27.23
N LYS A 247 -1.84 -0.60 26.22
CA LYS A 247 -2.54 -1.86 25.91
C LYS A 247 -1.92 -3.09 26.61
N GLY A 248 -0.84 -2.93 27.35
CA GLY A 248 -0.17 -4.04 28.04
C GLY A 248 0.50 -5.04 27.12
N PHE A 249 1.13 -4.58 26.03
CA PHE A 249 1.83 -5.48 25.10
C PHE A 249 2.97 -6.22 25.79
N GLY A 250 3.05 -7.55 25.57
CA GLY A 250 4.18 -8.35 26.03
C GLY A 250 5.50 -7.95 25.32
N LEU A 251 6.63 -8.21 25.98
CA LEU A 251 7.94 -7.87 25.47
C LEU A 251 8.20 -8.41 24.04
N PRO A 252 7.89 -9.68 23.69
CA PRO A 252 8.08 -10.18 22.34
C PRO A 252 7.24 -9.40 21.31
N GLN A 253 5.99 -9.09 21.64
CA GLN A 253 5.10 -8.31 20.77
C GLN A 253 5.67 -6.91 20.50
N VAL A 254 6.22 -6.26 21.52
CA VAL A 254 6.89 -4.96 21.36
C VAL A 254 8.12 -5.09 20.46
N LEU A 255 8.99 -6.06 20.72
CA LEU A 255 10.22 -6.27 19.95
C LEU A 255 9.92 -6.48 18.45
N PHE A 256 8.98 -7.39 18.12
CA PHE A 256 8.60 -7.61 16.72
C PHE A 256 8.01 -6.37 16.06
N ASN A 257 7.24 -5.56 16.78
CA ASN A 257 6.71 -4.30 16.23
C ASN A 257 7.73 -3.17 16.11
N VAL A 258 8.84 -3.21 16.86
CA VAL A 258 9.95 -2.23 16.80
C VAL A 258 10.88 -2.52 15.60
N LEU A 259 11.13 -3.79 15.29
CA LEU A 259 12.04 -4.19 14.20
C LEU A 259 11.77 -3.47 12.86
N PRO A 260 10.53 -3.37 12.36
CA PRO A 260 10.25 -2.67 11.11
C PRO A 260 10.67 -1.20 11.12
N PHE A 261 10.54 -0.51 12.25
CA PHE A 261 10.99 0.89 12.38
C PHE A 261 12.51 0.99 12.24
N ILE A 262 13.26 0.14 12.96
CA ILE A 262 14.73 0.12 12.91
C ILE A 262 15.21 -0.13 11.48
N PHE A 263 14.67 -1.17 10.83
CA PHE A 263 15.06 -1.49 9.46
C PHE A 263 14.69 -0.38 8.48
N THR A 264 13.52 0.25 8.64
CA THR A 264 13.10 1.35 7.77
C THR A 264 13.98 2.60 7.98
N ILE A 265 14.39 2.91 9.21
CA ILE A 265 15.35 3.99 9.50
C ILE A 265 16.70 3.69 8.82
N TYR A 266 17.21 2.46 8.96
CA TYR A 266 18.46 2.04 8.33
C TYR A 266 18.41 2.17 6.80
N VAL A 267 17.32 1.70 6.19
CA VAL A 267 17.11 1.79 4.74
C VAL A 267 16.96 3.25 4.32
N ALA A 268 16.17 4.07 5.02
CA ALA A 268 16.02 5.51 4.74
C ALA A 268 17.37 6.22 4.81
N TYR A 269 18.19 5.93 5.82
CA TYR A 269 19.58 6.45 5.90
C TYR A 269 20.41 6.04 4.68
N SER A 270 20.31 4.79 4.21
CA SER A 270 21.06 4.27 3.05
C SER A 270 20.70 4.95 1.73
N MET A 271 19.57 5.65 1.66
CA MET A 271 19.05 6.32 0.45
C MET A 271 19.86 7.55 0.02
N HIS A 272 20.82 8.02 0.82
CA HIS A 272 21.75 9.08 0.41
C HIS A 272 22.61 8.67 -0.81
N ARG A 273 22.69 7.37 -1.14
CA ARG A 273 23.34 6.83 -2.35
C ARG A 273 22.30 6.35 -3.33
N ARG A 274 22.49 6.64 -4.61
CA ARG A 274 21.60 6.16 -5.69
C ARG A 274 21.49 4.64 -5.67
N LYS A 275 20.27 4.14 -5.81
CA LYS A 275 19.95 2.72 -5.89
C LYS A 275 19.33 2.40 -7.25
N ASN A 276 19.40 1.13 -7.67
CA ASN A 276 18.73 0.67 -8.87
C ASN A 276 17.22 0.46 -8.64
N ILE A 277 16.45 0.35 -9.70
CA ILE A 277 14.98 0.21 -9.61
C ILE A 277 14.56 -1.06 -8.85
N LEU A 278 15.28 -2.17 -9.02
CA LEU A 278 14.97 -3.41 -8.32
C LEU A 278 15.16 -3.27 -6.81
N TYR A 279 16.14 -2.46 -6.35
CA TYR A 279 16.29 -2.18 -4.92
C TYR A 279 15.02 -1.54 -4.33
N TYR A 280 14.42 -0.58 -5.05
CA TYR A 280 13.17 0.03 -4.59
C TYR A 280 12.04 -0.99 -4.52
N LEU A 281 11.85 -1.79 -5.56
CA LEU A 281 10.77 -2.76 -5.62
C LEU A 281 10.95 -3.95 -4.68
N MET A 282 12.20 -4.35 -4.38
CA MET A 282 12.48 -5.49 -3.49
C MET A 282 12.67 -5.08 -2.04
N VAL A 283 13.48 -4.04 -1.78
CA VAL A 283 13.85 -3.65 -0.43
C VAL A 283 12.82 -2.70 0.15
N ILE A 284 12.45 -1.63 -0.59
CA ILE A 284 11.53 -0.63 -0.04
C ILE A 284 10.12 -1.21 0.12
N ASP A 285 9.58 -1.85 -0.91
CA ASP A 285 8.31 -2.56 -0.79
C ASP A 285 8.42 -3.75 0.17
N GLY A 286 9.59 -4.41 0.21
CA GLY A 286 9.90 -5.49 1.15
C GLY A 286 9.82 -5.07 2.62
N LEU A 287 10.07 -3.80 2.96
CA LEU A 287 9.88 -3.29 4.33
C LEU A 287 8.42 -3.36 4.78
N ILE A 288 7.47 -3.16 3.86
CA ILE A 288 6.04 -3.30 4.15
C ILE A 288 5.71 -4.76 4.46
N LEU A 289 6.22 -5.69 3.63
CA LEU A 289 6.04 -7.13 3.87
C LEU A 289 6.68 -7.54 5.21
N PHE A 290 7.91 -7.10 5.45
CA PHE A 290 8.61 -7.37 6.70
C PHE A 290 7.85 -6.86 7.92
N LYS A 291 7.28 -5.64 7.82
CA LYS A 291 6.42 -5.07 8.86
C LYS A 291 5.19 -5.95 9.11
N ALA A 292 4.53 -6.39 8.05
CA ALA A 292 3.35 -7.25 8.17
C ALA A 292 3.70 -8.60 8.82
N ILE A 293 4.79 -9.24 8.39
CA ILE A 293 5.28 -10.49 8.98
C ILE A 293 5.62 -10.31 10.46
N CYS A 294 6.35 -9.26 10.82
CA CYS A 294 6.69 -8.96 12.22
C CYS A 294 5.43 -8.72 13.05
N GLY A 295 4.45 -7.97 12.52
CA GLY A 295 3.18 -7.75 13.20
C GLY A 295 2.39 -9.04 13.45
N ILE A 296 2.36 -9.95 12.47
CA ILE A 296 1.71 -11.27 12.58
C ILE A 296 2.43 -12.15 13.62
N ILE A 297 3.77 -12.24 13.53
CA ILE A 297 4.56 -13.04 14.47
C ILE A 297 4.39 -12.50 15.89
N GLY A 298 4.40 -11.17 16.08
CA GLY A 298 4.19 -10.56 17.39
C GLY A 298 2.88 -10.96 18.05
N MET A 299 1.84 -11.26 17.27
CA MET A 299 0.55 -11.72 17.80
C MET A 299 0.57 -13.16 18.30
N GLN A 300 1.52 -14.00 17.88
CA GLN A 300 1.65 -15.38 18.38
C GLN A 300 2.06 -15.44 19.87
N PHE A 301 2.59 -14.34 20.39
CA PHE A 301 3.01 -14.20 21.78
C PHE A 301 2.00 -13.43 22.65
N VAL A 302 0.79 -13.24 22.15
CA VAL A 302 -0.32 -12.65 22.93
C VAL A 302 -1.09 -13.79 23.59
N TYR A 303 -0.85 -13.98 24.88
CA TYR A 303 -1.58 -14.93 25.73
C TYR A 303 -2.86 -14.31 26.26
#